data_6edcb543549d01c144cf021ca5ea57d3
#
_entry.id   6edcb543549d01c144cf021ca5ea57d3
#
_cell.length_a   1.000
_cell.length_b   1.000
_cell.length_c   1.000
_cell.angle_alpha   90.00
_cell.angle_beta   90.00
_cell.angle_gamma   90.00
#
_symmetry.space_group_name_H-M   'P 1'
#
loop_
_entity.id
_entity.type
_entity.pdbx_description
1 polymer ?
#
loop_
_entity_poly.entity_id
_entity_poly.type
_entity_poly.pdbx_seq_one_letter_code
_entity_poly.pdbx_strand_id
1 'polypeptide(L)'
;TILTVGEKFGVKPVGLGGRDSLRTEAGLPLYGHEMGAGSGKQGQRDLGVGEAGFGSYVKVYKPWFIGREAFLARERERKGVVVRFRFPEKGVRMAHNGDPVLDKRGRVIGWVTSCAIDSEGLLTGQAYVERSYVEEGTPLLIYPSAPSETGPAPAKMKLGDKGLVPTPAVVVSRFPKG
;
A
#
# COMPACT_ATOMS: atom_id res chain seq x y z
N THR A 1 26.38 -15.92 -20.04
CA THR A 1 25.56 -15.20 -19.05
C THR A 1 24.24 -15.92 -18.82
N ILE A 2 23.50 -15.58 -17.74
CA ILE A 2 22.15 -16.17 -17.43
C ILE A 2 21.20 -15.93 -18.62
N LEU A 3 21.20 -14.75 -19.24
CA LEU A 3 20.34 -14.44 -20.38
C LEU A 3 20.67 -15.34 -21.59
N THR A 4 21.95 -15.51 -21.92
CA THR A 4 22.37 -16.34 -23.05
C THR A 4 21.98 -17.82 -22.85
N VAL A 5 22.20 -18.35 -21.64
CA VAL A 5 21.85 -19.77 -21.31
C VAL A 5 20.32 -19.93 -21.17
N GLY A 6 19.64 -18.88 -20.69
CA GLY A 6 18.20 -18.89 -20.44
C GLY A 6 17.33 -18.66 -21.67
N GLU A 7 17.90 -18.18 -22.78
CA GLU A 7 17.16 -17.84 -24.00
C GLU A 7 16.29 -19.02 -24.49
N LYS A 8 16.86 -20.22 -24.53
CA LYS A 8 16.17 -21.46 -24.92
C LYS A 8 15.04 -21.87 -23.94
N PHE A 9 14.99 -21.28 -22.75
CA PHE A 9 13.94 -21.48 -21.75
C PHE A 9 12.99 -20.30 -21.68
N GLY A 10 13.07 -19.33 -22.60
CA GLY A 10 12.20 -18.15 -22.63
C GLY A 10 12.47 -17.13 -21.50
N VAL A 11 13.66 -17.16 -20.89
CA VAL A 11 14.06 -16.19 -19.86
C VAL A 11 14.14 -14.79 -20.47
N LYS A 12 13.45 -13.85 -19.83
CA LYS A 12 13.42 -12.44 -20.22
C LYS A 12 13.93 -11.55 -19.08
N PRO A 13 14.69 -10.47 -19.39
CA PRO A 13 15.06 -9.51 -18.37
C PRO A 13 13.81 -8.74 -17.90
N VAL A 14 13.69 -8.56 -16.59
CA VAL A 14 12.59 -7.82 -15.96
C VAL A 14 13.18 -6.67 -15.15
N GLY A 15 12.68 -5.46 -15.40
CA GLY A 15 13.10 -4.26 -14.69
C GLY A 15 12.41 -4.07 -13.34
N LEU A 16 12.77 -2.97 -12.65
CA LEU A 16 12.23 -2.65 -11.31
C LEU A 16 10.71 -2.49 -11.32
N GLY A 17 10.12 -1.93 -12.38
CA GLY A 17 8.67 -1.77 -12.50
C GLY A 17 7.93 -3.11 -12.52
N GLY A 18 8.43 -4.10 -13.27
CA GLY A 18 7.86 -5.45 -13.28
C GLY A 18 7.98 -6.15 -11.92
N ARG A 19 9.14 -6.00 -11.25
CA ARG A 19 9.32 -6.48 -9.88
C ARG A 19 8.32 -5.83 -8.92
N ASP A 20 8.09 -4.51 -9.05
CA ASP A 20 7.19 -3.76 -8.18
C ASP A 20 5.72 -4.19 -8.38
N SER A 21 5.30 -4.41 -9.62
CA SER A 21 3.96 -4.97 -9.92
C SER A 21 3.78 -6.35 -9.32
N LEU A 22 4.70 -7.27 -9.57
CA LEU A 22 4.62 -8.65 -9.08
C LEU A 22 4.56 -8.74 -7.55
N ARG A 23 5.43 -8.00 -6.84
CA ARG A 23 5.45 -8.04 -5.38
C ARG A 23 4.20 -7.37 -4.77
N THR A 24 3.69 -6.28 -5.39
CA THR A 24 2.48 -5.58 -4.94
C THR A 24 1.26 -6.47 -5.10
N GLU A 25 1.13 -7.13 -6.25
CA GLU A 25 0.07 -8.13 -6.51
C GLU A 25 0.12 -9.29 -5.52
N ALA A 26 1.32 -9.80 -5.21
CA ALA A 26 1.53 -10.86 -4.23
C ALA A 26 1.38 -10.42 -2.76
N GLY A 27 1.18 -9.13 -2.50
CA GLY A 27 1.07 -8.59 -1.14
C GLY A 27 2.40 -8.53 -0.38
N LEU A 28 3.54 -8.64 -1.07
CA LEU A 28 4.87 -8.64 -0.45
C LEU A 28 5.36 -7.21 -0.18
N PRO A 29 6.07 -6.99 0.95
CA PRO A 29 6.56 -5.67 1.31
C PRO A 29 7.84 -5.30 0.55
N LEU A 30 8.03 -4.01 0.34
CA LEU A 30 9.29 -3.43 -0.10
C LEU A 30 9.87 -2.56 1.02
N TYR A 31 11.18 -2.70 1.29
CA TYR A 31 11.88 -1.82 2.22
C TYR A 31 11.79 -0.35 1.78
N GLY A 32 11.46 0.53 2.71
CA GLY A 32 11.22 1.95 2.45
C GLY A 32 9.78 2.30 2.03
N HIS A 33 8.91 1.30 1.84
CA HIS A 33 7.49 1.46 1.52
C HIS A 33 6.60 0.83 2.61
N GLU A 34 6.50 -0.48 2.64
CA GLU A 34 5.70 -1.22 3.63
C GLU A 34 6.49 -1.61 4.88
N MET A 35 7.81 -1.49 4.86
CA MET A 35 8.70 -1.87 5.97
C MET A 35 9.91 -0.95 6.02
N GLY A 36 10.38 -0.66 7.24
CA GLY A 36 11.52 0.21 7.48
C GLY A 36 11.21 1.70 7.34
N ALA A 37 12.25 2.52 7.35
CA ALA A 37 12.12 3.97 7.26
C ALA A 37 11.43 4.38 5.95
N GLY A 38 10.31 5.08 6.08
CA GLY A 38 9.57 5.61 4.95
C GLY A 38 10.38 6.61 4.13
N SER A 39 9.86 6.97 2.96
CA SER A 39 10.51 7.88 2.00
C SER A 39 10.66 9.34 2.49
N GLY A 40 10.41 9.61 3.77
CA GLY A 40 10.49 10.96 4.37
C GLY A 40 9.32 11.88 3.99
N LYS A 41 8.31 11.39 3.29
CA LYS A 41 7.10 12.16 3.02
C LYS A 41 6.32 12.39 4.32
N GLN A 42 5.68 13.54 4.41
CA GLN A 42 4.92 13.96 5.59
C GLN A 42 3.86 12.90 5.98
N GLY A 43 3.87 12.49 7.25
CA GLY A 43 2.93 11.48 7.78
C GLY A 43 3.37 10.02 7.66
N GLN A 44 4.39 9.71 6.88
CA GLN A 44 4.92 8.35 6.81
C GLN A 44 5.71 7.98 8.06
N ARG A 45 5.42 6.79 8.57
CA ARG A 45 6.09 6.22 9.74
C ARG A 45 7.08 5.16 9.30
N ASP A 46 8.11 4.98 10.12
CA ASP A 46 8.95 3.80 10.05
C ASP A 46 8.12 2.57 10.45
N LEU A 47 7.78 1.71 9.49
CA LEU A 47 6.92 0.55 9.70
C LEU A 47 7.75 -0.67 10.10
N GLY A 48 7.37 -1.29 11.23
CA GLY A 48 7.94 -2.54 11.69
C GLY A 48 7.31 -3.77 11.05
N VAL A 49 7.90 -4.93 11.35
CA VAL A 49 7.46 -6.24 10.80
C VAL A 49 5.97 -6.53 11.09
N GLY A 50 5.49 -6.20 12.29
CA GLY A 50 4.08 -6.40 12.67
C GLY A 50 3.15 -5.44 11.93
N GLU A 51 3.55 -4.17 11.78
CA GLU A 51 2.79 -3.17 11.03
C GLU A 51 2.74 -3.51 9.54
N ALA A 52 3.80 -4.11 9.00
CA ALA A 52 3.85 -4.63 7.63
C ALA A 52 2.96 -5.87 7.40
N GLY A 53 2.34 -6.41 8.46
CA GLY A 53 1.48 -7.60 8.36
C GLY A 53 2.21 -8.94 8.49
N PHE A 54 3.49 -8.93 8.88
CA PHE A 54 4.35 -10.14 8.98
C PHE A 54 4.69 -10.52 10.42
N GLY A 55 3.99 -9.97 11.41
CA GLY A 55 4.23 -10.25 12.83
C GLY A 55 4.14 -11.73 13.21
N SER A 56 3.30 -12.51 12.53
CA SER A 56 3.16 -13.96 12.76
C SER A 56 4.42 -14.76 12.46
N TYR A 57 5.33 -14.23 11.64
CA TYR A 57 6.64 -14.84 11.36
C TYR A 57 7.64 -14.65 12.50
N VAL A 58 7.40 -13.67 13.39
CA VAL A 58 8.26 -13.44 14.56
C VAL A 58 7.88 -14.40 15.67
N LYS A 59 8.78 -15.30 16.01
CA LYS A 59 8.57 -16.37 16.99
C LYS A 59 8.84 -15.87 18.40
N VAL A 60 7.91 -15.08 18.95
CA VAL A 60 8.03 -14.43 20.28
C VAL A 60 8.11 -15.41 21.46
N TYR A 61 7.73 -16.68 21.25
CA TYR A 61 7.89 -17.74 22.23
C TYR A 61 9.34 -18.13 22.51
N LYS A 62 10.28 -17.78 21.59
CA LYS A 62 11.71 -17.94 21.85
C LYS A 62 12.11 -17.03 23.01
N PRO A 63 12.89 -17.55 24.00
CA PRO A 63 13.23 -16.78 25.19
C PRO A 63 14.05 -15.55 24.88
N TRP A 64 14.89 -15.61 23.81
CA TRP A 64 15.75 -14.52 23.40
C TRP A 64 16.03 -14.51 21.90
N PHE A 65 16.07 -13.31 21.32
CA PHE A 65 16.65 -12.97 20.01
C PHE A 65 16.90 -11.45 19.95
N ILE A 66 17.80 -11.02 19.09
CA ILE A 66 18.14 -9.59 18.93
C ILE A 66 16.88 -8.83 18.45
N GLY A 67 16.50 -7.77 19.17
CA GLY A 67 15.34 -6.94 18.85
C GLY A 67 14.00 -7.44 19.42
N ARG A 68 13.97 -8.52 20.23
CA ARG A 68 12.73 -9.06 20.80
C ARG A 68 11.96 -8.02 21.62
N GLU A 69 12.63 -7.33 22.54
CA GLU A 69 11.96 -6.34 23.39
C GLU A 69 11.45 -5.14 22.59
N ALA A 70 12.23 -4.66 21.62
CA ALA A 70 11.83 -3.58 20.71
C ALA A 70 10.60 -3.99 19.88
N PHE A 71 10.58 -5.24 19.37
CA PHE A 71 9.43 -5.77 18.64
C PHE A 71 8.18 -5.82 19.52
N LEU A 72 8.29 -6.36 20.74
CA LEU A 72 7.16 -6.48 21.66
C LEU A 72 6.62 -5.10 22.10
N ALA A 73 7.48 -4.13 22.35
CA ALA A 73 7.09 -2.76 22.68
C ALA A 73 6.30 -2.14 21.51
N ARG A 74 6.81 -2.29 20.28
CA ARG A 74 6.17 -1.76 19.09
C ARG A 74 4.82 -2.41 18.81
N GLU A 75 4.66 -3.73 19.04
CA GLU A 75 3.40 -4.44 18.88
C GLU A 75 2.32 -3.98 19.87
N ARG A 76 2.69 -3.60 21.09
CA ARG A 76 1.76 -3.03 22.08
C ARG A 76 1.20 -1.66 21.63
N GLU A 77 2.01 -0.87 20.98
CA GLU A 77 1.66 0.49 20.51
C GLU A 77 1.08 0.51 19.09
N ARG A 78 1.06 -0.62 18.41
CA ARG A 78 0.64 -0.73 17.01
C ARG A 78 -0.81 -0.28 16.81
N LYS A 79 -1.00 0.80 16.05
CA LYS A 79 -2.32 1.40 15.75
C LYS A 79 -2.91 0.93 14.45
N GLY A 80 -2.09 0.43 13.52
CA GLY A 80 -2.53 0.02 12.20
C GLY A 80 -1.68 -1.11 11.63
N VAL A 81 -2.01 -1.50 10.43
CA VAL A 81 -1.29 -2.52 9.66
C VAL A 81 -1.42 -2.24 8.17
N VAL A 82 -0.46 -2.74 7.41
CA VAL A 82 -0.51 -2.69 5.95
C VAL A 82 -1.53 -3.71 5.45
N VAL A 83 -2.54 -3.22 4.73
CA VAL A 83 -3.51 -4.03 4.00
C VAL A 83 -3.22 -3.99 2.51
N ARG A 84 -3.74 -4.95 1.77
CA ARG A 84 -3.80 -4.89 0.31
C ARG A 84 -5.16 -4.36 -0.10
N PHE A 85 -5.19 -3.46 -1.09
CA PHE A 85 -6.43 -2.94 -1.64
C PHE A 85 -6.46 -3.10 -3.16
N ARG A 86 -7.64 -2.99 -3.76
CA ARG A 86 -7.84 -3.04 -5.20
C ARG A 86 -8.88 -2.00 -5.61
N PHE A 87 -8.64 -1.35 -6.74
CA PHE A 87 -9.66 -0.53 -7.38
C PHE A 87 -10.61 -1.43 -8.17
N PRO A 88 -11.94 -1.26 -8.04
CA PRO A 88 -12.91 -2.11 -8.72
C PRO A 88 -13.00 -1.85 -10.23
N GLU A 89 -12.53 -0.69 -10.68
CA GLU A 89 -12.66 -0.24 -12.07
C GLU A 89 -11.30 -0.07 -12.74
N LYS A 90 -11.25 -0.33 -14.04
CA LYS A 90 -10.08 -0.02 -14.89
C LYS A 90 -10.05 1.45 -15.27
N GLY A 91 -8.87 1.95 -15.62
CA GLY A 91 -8.71 3.33 -16.10
C GLY A 91 -8.76 4.40 -15.01
N VAL A 92 -8.85 4.01 -13.73
CA VAL A 92 -8.72 4.96 -12.63
C VAL A 92 -7.28 5.45 -12.49
N ARG A 93 -7.11 6.60 -11.85
CA ARG A 93 -5.79 7.17 -11.62
C ARG A 93 -4.99 6.29 -10.65
N MET A 94 -3.73 6.02 -11.01
CA MET A 94 -2.81 5.29 -10.14
C MET A 94 -2.56 6.09 -8.85
N ALA A 95 -2.67 5.40 -7.72
CA ALA A 95 -2.29 5.96 -6.43
C ALA A 95 -0.76 5.97 -6.25
N HIS A 96 -0.27 6.90 -5.48
CA HIS A 96 1.16 7.07 -5.21
C HIS A 96 1.45 6.87 -3.73
N ASN A 97 2.68 6.53 -3.42
CA ASN A 97 3.16 6.46 -2.05
C ASN A 97 2.92 7.79 -1.32
N GLY A 98 2.24 7.71 -0.17
CA GLY A 98 1.85 8.87 0.64
C GLY A 98 0.46 9.43 0.34
N ASP A 99 -0.25 8.95 -0.66
CA ASP A 99 -1.63 9.37 -0.91
C ASP A 99 -2.52 9.01 0.30
N PRO A 100 -3.34 9.94 0.80
CA PRO A 100 -4.22 9.68 1.92
C PRO A 100 -5.25 8.59 1.61
N VAL A 101 -5.47 7.71 2.58
CA VAL A 101 -6.59 6.76 2.59
C VAL A 101 -7.66 7.29 3.53
N LEU A 102 -8.88 7.38 3.05
CA LEU A 102 -10.02 7.92 3.77
C LEU A 102 -11.08 6.84 4.03
N ASP A 103 -11.83 7.03 5.11
CA ASP A 103 -13.07 6.29 5.35
C ASP A 103 -14.26 6.92 4.58
N LYS A 104 -15.43 6.31 4.69
CA LYS A 104 -16.68 6.78 4.06
C LYS A 104 -17.10 8.21 4.47
N ARG A 105 -16.57 8.71 5.59
CA ARG A 105 -16.87 10.04 6.14
C ARG A 105 -15.82 11.08 5.73
N GLY A 106 -14.81 10.67 4.93
CA GLY A 106 -13.70 11.54 4.53
C GLY A 106 -12.62 11.73 5.59
N ARG A 107 -12.63 10.92 6.68
CA ARG A 107 -11.57 10.95 7.69
C ARG A 107 -10.35 10.20 7.17
N VAL A 108 -9.17 10.79 7.26
CA VAL A 108 -7.91 10.13 6.94
C VAL A 108 -7.65 9.02 7.98
N ILE A 109 -7.53 7.80 7.50
CA ILE A 109 -7.33 6.58 8.29
C ILE A 109 -5.99 5.90 8.00
N GLY A 110 -5.23 6.40 7.03
CA GLY A 110 -3.96 5.83 6.62
C GLY A 110 -3.39 6.48 5.39
N TRP A 111 -2.43 5.82 4.77
CA TRP A 111 -1.79 6.26 3.52
C TRP A 111 -1.41 5.09 2.64
N VAL A 112 -1.38 5.32 1.34
CA VAL A 112 -0.89 4.36 0.34
C VAL A 112 0.61 4.20 0.49
N THR A 113 1.08 2.97 0.45
CA THR A 113 2.51 2.63 0.44
C THR A 113 2.99 2.23 -0.94
N SER A 114 2.16 1.54 -1.71
CA SER A 114 2.46 1.09 -3.07
C SER A 114 1.20 0.92 -3.89
N CYS A 115 1.33 1.10 -5.22
CA CYS A 115 0.27 0.80 -6.17
C CYS A 115 0.88 0.40 -7.51
N ALA A 116 0.32 -0.64 -8.14
CA ALA A 116 0.75 -1.16 -9.43
C ALA A 116 -0.42 -1.80 -10.17
N ILE A 117 -0.23 -2.10 -11.45
CA ILE A 117 -1.20 -2.88 -12.25
C ILE A 117 -0.98 -4.36 -11.96
N ASP A 118 -2.07 -5.08 -11.69
CA ASP A 118 -2.06 -6.54 -11.51
C ASP A 118 -2.20 -7.30 -12.85
N SER A 119 -2.16 -8.62 -12.79
CA SER A 119 -2.28 -9.50 -13.95
C SER A 119 -3.63 -9.42 -14.68
N GLU A 120 -4.68 -8.91 -14.01
CA GLU A 120 -6.00 -8.68 -14.61
C GLU A 120 -6.15 -7.28 -15.22
N GLY A 121 -5.10 -6.45 -15.11
CA GLY A 121 -5.10 -5.08 -15.62
C GLY A 121 -5.87 -4.11 -14.73
N LEU A 122 -6.09 -4.44 -13.46
CA LEU A 122 -6.64 -3.56 -12.45
C LEU A 122 -5.52 -2.98 -11.60
N LEU A 123 -5.73 -1.78 -11.06
CA LEU A 123 -4.81 -1.23 -10.09
C LEU A 123 -5.03 -1.89 -8.73
N THR A 124 -3.99 -2.46 -8.19
CA THR A 124 -3.91 -3.01 -6.84
C THR A 124 -2.80 -2.31 -6.07
N GLY A 125 -2.91 -2.25 -4.75
CA GLY A 125 -1.90 -1.57 -3.95
C GLY A 125 -1.86 -2.07 -2.52
N GLN A 126 -0.96 -1.47 -1.78
CA GLN A 126 -0.82 -1.67 -0.35
C GLN A 126 -0.94 -0.32 0.35
N ALA A 127 -1.56 -0.31 1.53
CA ALA A 127 -1.75 0.88 2.32
C ALA A 127 -1.67 0.54 3.81
N TYR A 128 -1.01 1.41 4.59
CA TYR A 128 -1.12 1.35 6.03
C TYR A 128 -2.43 1.99 6.45
N VAL A 129 -3.25 1.26 7.22
CA VAL A 129 -4.54 1.74 7.72
C VAL A 129 -4.72 1.41 9.20
N GLU A 130 -5.57 2.16 9.89
CA GLU A 130 -5.97 1.87 11.26
C GLU A 130 -6.60 0.47 11.37
N ARG A 131 -6.44 -0.20 12.52
CA ARG A 131 -6.90 -1.58 12.76
C ARG A 131 -8.38 -1.83 12.50
N SER A 132 -9.22 -0.84 12.67
CA SER A 132 -10.68 -0.93 12.44
C SER A 132 -11.08 -1.06 10.96
N TYR A 133 -10.12 -0.91 10.03
CA TYR A 133 -10.36 -0.91 8.59
C TYR A 133 -9.62 -2.02 7.83
N VAL A 134 -9.20 -3.07 8.54
CA VAL A 134 -8.35 -4.13 7.96
C VAL A 134 -9.11 -5.31 7.36
N GLU A 135 -10.40 -5.43 7.64
CA GLU A 135 -11.21 -6.56 7.19
C GLU A 135 -11.39 -6.55 5.67
N GLU A 136 -11.31 -7.73 5.05
CA GLU A 136 -11.58 -7.91 3.63
C GLU A 136 -12.99 -7.43 3.28
N GLY A 137 -13.13 -6.73 2.15
CA GLY A 137 -14.39 -6.10 1.75
C GLY A 137 -14.60 -4.70 2.34
N THR A 138 -13.75 -4.22 3.26
CA THR A 138 -13.85 -2.86 3.79
C THR A 138 -13.68 -1.83 2.67
N PRO A 139 -14.65 -0.92 2.47
CA PRO A 139 -14.51 0.15 1.48
C PRO A 139 -13.55 1.23 1.96
N LEU A 140 -12.70 1.65 1.05
CA LEU A 140 -11.73 2.72 1.22
C LEU A 140 -11.95 3.77 0.14
N LEU A 141 -11.50 4.99 0.42
CA LEU A 141 -11.40 6.07 -0.55
C LEU A 141 -9.93 6.52 -0.62
N ILE A 142 -9.35 6.43 -1.81
CA ILE A 142 -7.97 6.90 -2.03
C ILE A 142 -8.02 8.33 -2.57
N TYR A 143 -7.40 9.25 -1.84
CA TYR A 143 -7.34 10.64 -2.24
C TYR A 143 -6.06 10.87 -3.05
N PRO A 144 -6.13 11.02 -4.39
CA PRO A 144 -4.93 11.15 -5.20
C PRO A 144 -4.24 12.49 -4.94
N SER A 145 -2.96 12.47 -4.60
CA SER A 145 -2.14 13.69 -4.58
C SER A 145 -2.05 14.24 -5.99
N ALA A 146 -2.67 15.37 -6.24
CA ALA A 146 -2.48 16.05 -7.52
C ALA A 146 -1.12 16.74 -7.54
N PRO A 147 -0.25 16.53 -8.54
CA PRO A 147 0.83 17.45 -8.76
C PRO A 147 0.21 18.79 -9.19
N SER A 148 0.36 19.81 -8.37
CA SER A 148 0.18 21.25 -8.64
C SER A 148 -1.21 21.82 -8.97
N GLU A 149 -2.25 21.07 -9.18
CA GLU A 149 -3.59 21.60 -9.42
C GLU A 149 -4.57 21.20 -8.32
N THR A 150 -4.43 21.80 -7.16
CA THR A 150 -5.58 21.93 -6.26
C THR A 150 -6.56 22.86 -6.95
N GLY A 151 -7.68 22.31 -7.41
CA GLY A 151 -8.81 23.12 -7.84
C GLY A 151 -9.18 24.15 -6.78
N PRO A 152 -9.97 25.17 -7.12
CA PRO A 152 -10.33 26.21 -6.16
C PRO A 152 -10.93 25.58 -4.89
N ALA A 153 -10.67 26.21 -3.74
CA ALA A 153 -11.26 25.78 -2.47
C ALA A 153 -12.78 25.60 -2.64
N PRO A 154 -13.42 24.59 -2.03
CA PRO A 154 -14.85 24.29 -2.23
C PRO A 154 -15.77 25.51 -2.15
N ALA A 155 -15.48 26.43 -1.23
CA ALA A 155 -16.24 27.69 -1.07
C ALA A 155 -16.08 28.69 -2.24
N LYS A 156 -15.13 28.46 -3.14
CA LYS A 156 -14.84 29.34 -4.29
C LYS A 156 -15.17 28.66 -5.63
N MET A 157 -15.65 27.42 -5.62
CA MET A 157 -15.99 26.65 -6.83
C MET A 157 -17.20 27.26 -7.53
N LYS A 158 -17.12 27.37 -8.85
CA LYS A 158 -18.17 27.84 -9.76
C LYS A 158 -18.64 26.70 -10.64
N LEU A 159 -19.80 26.88 -11.27
CA LEU A 159 -20.32 25.92 -12.22
C LEU A 159 -19.30 25.68 -13.35
N GLY A 160 -18.93 24.39 -13.57
CA GLY A 160 -17.92 23.98 -14.54
C GLY A 160 -16.52 23.74 -13.96
N ASP A 161 -16.26 24.15 -12.71
CA ASP A 161 -14.99 23.85 -12.04
C ASP A 161 -14.86 22.35 -11.73
N LYS A 162 -13.64 21.84 -11.82
CA LYS A 162 -13.33 20.43 -11.49
C LYS A 162 -12.77 20.34 -10.08
N GLY A 163 -13.42 19.56 -9.23
CA GLY A 163 -12.91 19.19 -7.91
C GLY A 163 -12.17 17.85 -7.95
N LEU A 164 -11.34 17.63 -6.95
CA LEU A 164 -10.66 16.36 -6.76
C LEU A 164 -11.60 15.39 -6.03
N VAL A 165 -11.91 14.27 -6.66
CA VAL A 165 -12.78 13.23 -6.09
C VAL A 165 -11.92 12.04 -5.66
N PRO A 166 -12.04 11.57 -4.39
CA PRO A 166 -11.37 10.35 -3.98
C PRO A 166 -11.86 9.15 -4.79
N THR A 167 -10.94 8.26 -5.13
CA THR A 167 -11.23 7.06 -5.90
C THR A 167 -11.65 5.91 -4.97
N PRO A 168 -12.80 5.27 -5.18
CA PRO A 168 -13.21 4.11 -4.40
C PRO A 168 -12.26 2.94 -4.59
N ALA A 169 -11.94 2.27 -3.48
CA ALA A 169 -11.14 1.05 -3.43
C ALA A 169 -11.72 0.11 -2.37
N VAL A 170 -11.28 -1.13 -2.37
CA VAL A 170 -11.73 -2.14 -1.41
C VAL A 170 -10.54 -2.91 -0.86
N VAL A 171 -10.57 -3.22 0.43
CA VAL A 171 -9.59 -4.11 1.05
C VAL A 171 -9.80 -5.52 0.51
N VAL A 172 -8.72 -6.12 0.05
CA VAL A 172 -8.72 -7.50 -0.46
C VAL A 172 -7.80 -8.38 0.40
N SER A 173 -7.90 -9.69 0.23
CA SER A 173 -7.03 -10.65 0.93
C SER A 173 -5.57 -10.22 0.85
N ARG A 174 -4.88 -10.24 1.98
CA ARG A 174 -3.46 -9.84 2.05
C ARG A 174 -2.59 -10.66 1.09
N PHE A 175 -2.85 -11.96 1.07
CA PHE A 175 -2.18 -12.88 0.18
C PHE A 175 -3.21 -13.48 -0.77
N PRO A 176 -3.09 -13.27 -2.09
CA PRO A 176 -3.98 -13.91 -3.05
C PRO A 176 -3.95 -15.42 -2.85
N LYS A 177 -5.12 -16.05 -2.89
CA LYS A 177 -5.19 -17.50 -3.00
C LYS A 177 -4.89 -17.81 -4.48
N GLY A 178 -3.83 -18.59 -4.72
CA GLY A 178 -3.53 -19.11 -6.04
C GLY A 178 -4.63 -20.03 -6.57
#